data_4d4aff0c3393eff14ecd2b2c3ede50e6
#
_entry.id   4d4aff0c3393eff14ecd2b2c3ede50e6
#
_cell.length_a   1.000
_cell.length_b   1.000
_cell.length_c   1.000
_cell.angle_alpha   90.00
_cell.angle_beta   90.00
_cell.angle_gamma   90.00
#
_symmetry.space_group_name_H-M   'P 1'
#
loop_
_entity.id
_entity.type
_entity.pdbx_description
1 polymer ?
#
loop_
_entity_poly.entity_id
_entity_poly.type
_entity_poly.pdbx_seq_one_letter_code
_entity_poly.pdbx_strand_id
1 'polypeptide(L)'
;MKIYRQTNRIILIAVLLYSGCITVVKKDTEILWDTYGVPHIFAGDYTQLFYAFGWAQMRNHGNLMLRLFGQARGQAAEYFGESYLVSDQWVHTHNIPQRAAEWLELQQPEFKQYFQSFTAGINDYAAQFPDEINSDSKAILPIEPTDLLAHYQRVIIYHFVTNPRDTQFNPTSIRADRGSNTWAVGPSKSASGNAMLIINPHLPWDDMF
;
A
#
# COMPACT_ATOMS: atom_id res chain seq x y z
N MET A 1 23.21 -12.33 78.09
CA MET A 1 23.56 -13.13 76.91
C MET A 1 22.48 -12.88 75.86
N LYS A 2 22.71 -11.95 74.91
CA LYS A 2 21.75 -11.56 73.90
C LYS A 2 22.14 -12.26 72.58
N ILE A 3 21.21 -13.09 72.10
CA ILE A 3 21.33 -13.81 70.82
C ILE A 3 20.87 -12.86 69.71
N TYR A 4 21.81 -12.39 68.90
CA TYR A 4 21.52 -11.74 67.62
C TYR A 4 21.42 -12.84 66.55
N ARG A 5 20.20 -13.10 66.09
CA ARG A 5 19.94 -14.05 64.99
C ARG A 5 19.91 -13.31 63.68
N GLN A 6 20.65 -13.82 62.71
CA GLN A 6 20.77 -13.41 61.34
C GLN A 6 19.44 -13.34 60.62
N THR A 7 19.04 -12.15 60.18
CA THR A 7 17.89 -11.93 59.31
C THR A 7 18.23 -11.26 57.97
N ASN A 8 19.54 -11.11 57.68
CA ASN A 8 19.98 -10.30 56.51
C ASN A 8 20.36 -11.08 55.24
N ARG A 9 20.09 -12.39 55.17
CA ARG A 9 20.48 -13.18 53.99
C ARG A 9 19.32 -13.55 53.05
N ILE A 10 18.08 -13.33 53.43
CA ILE A 10 16.91 -13.72 52.62
C ILE A 10 16.46 -12.60 51.70
N ILE A 11 16.76 -11.34 52.02
CA ILE A 11 16.30 -10.18 51.21
C ILE A 11 17.14 -9.99 49.92
N LEU A 12 18.40 -10.49 49.90
CA LEU A 12 19.27 -10.33 48.74
C LEU A 12 18.96 -11.31 47.59
N ILE A 13 18.29 -12.42 47.86
CA ILE A 13 17.94 -13.43 46.84
C ILE A 13 16.62 -13.11 46.14
N ALA A 14 15.73 -12.40 46.83
CA ALA A 14 14.43 -11.99 46.23
C ALA A 14 14.58 -10.86 45.19
N VAL A 15 15.63 -10.04 45.26
CA VAL A 15 15.88 -8.93 44.30
C VAL A 15 16.50 -9.43 42.99
N LEU A 16 17.19 -10.58 43.01
CA LEU A 16 17.83 -11.13 41.80
C LEU A 16 16.92 -11.97 40.93
N LEU A 17 15.72 -12.32 41.39
CA LEU A 17 14.74 -13.07 40.60
C LEU A 17 13.73 -12.18 39.86
N TYR A 18 13.81 -10.86 40.04
CA TYR A 18 12.95 -9.90 39.32
C TYR A 18 13.66 -9.28 38.10
N SER A 19 14.84 -9.78 37.75
CA SER A 19 15.56 -9.31 36.57
C SER A 19 15.20 -10.18 35.37
N GLY A 20 14.20 -9.76 34.60
CA GLY A 20 14.19 -10.16 33.24
C GLY A 20 13.01 -10.99 32.75
N CYS A 21 11.86 -10.41 32.76
CA CYS A 21 10.98 -10.57 31.62
C CYS A 21 10.66 -9.15 31.15
N ILE A 22 11.54 -8.58 30.35
CA ILE A 22 11.14 -7.49 29.44
C ILE A 22 10.20 -8.20 28.46
N THR A 23 8.92 -8.29 28.80
CA THR A 23 7.88 -8.54 27.81
C THR A 23 7.99 -7.36 26.87
N VAL A 24 8.62 -7.58 25.72
CA VAL A 24 8.46 -6.70 24.58
C VAL A 24 6.96 -6.74 24.30
N VAL A 25 6.23 -5.75 24.81
CA VAL A 25 4.83 -5.56 24.46
C VAL A 25 4.87 -5.29 22.95
N LYS A 26 4.45 -6.31 22.17
CA LYS A 26 4.29 -6.14 20.73
C LYS A 26 3.29 -4.99 20.58
N LYS A 27 3.75 -3.86 20.05
CA LYS A 27 2.88 -2.70 19.86
C LYS A 27 1.79 -3.12 18.88
N ASP A 28 0.54 -3.09 19.31
CA ASP A 28 -0.59 -3.36 18.44
C ASP A 28 -0.58 -2.36 17.27
N THR A 29 -1.02 -2.82 16.12
CA THR A 29 -1.15 -1.94 14.95
C THR A 29 -2.28 -0.94 15.20
N GLU A 30 -2.00 0.33 15.01
CA GLU A 30 -2.92 1.43 15.23
C GLU A 30 -3.00 2.31 13.99
N ILE A 31 -4.22 2.71 13.62
CA ILE A 31 -4.47 3.69 12.55
C ILE A 31 -5.15 4.90 13.19
N LEU A 32 -4.46 6.03 13.20
CA LEU A 32 -5.00 7.31 13.66
C LEU A 32 -5.33 8.17 12.45
N TRP A 33 -6.51 8.79 12.47
CA TRP A 33 -6.97 9.65 11.40
C TRP A 33 -6.86 11.11 11.85
N ASP A 34 -6.21 11.95 11.07
CA ASP A 34 -6.18 13.38 11.34
C ASP A 34 -7.47 14.07 10.87
N THR A 35 -7.56 15.38 11.10
CA THR A 35 -8.73 16.19 10.74
C THR A 35 -8.95 16.34 9.25
N TYR A 36 -7.96 15.97 8.43
CA TYR A 36 -8.03 15.97 6.96
C TYR A 36 -8.38 14.59 6.38
N GLY A 37 -8.56 13.58 7.25
CA GLY A 37 -8.82 12.20 6.84
C GLY A 37 -7.59 11.44 6.37
N VAL A 38 -6.39 11.91 6.71
CA VAL A 38 -5.14 11.20 6.39
C VAL A 38 -4.87 10.15 7.46
N PRO A 39 -4.65 8.87 7.08
CA PRO A 39 -4.33 7.81 8.03
C PRO A 39 -2.84 7.86 8.43
N HIS A 40 -2.59 7.84 9.73
CA HIS A 40 -1.28 7.67 10.33
C HIS A 40 -1.19 6.25 10.90
N ILE A 41 -0.35 5.40 10.31
CA ILE A 41 -0.27 3.97 10.65
C ILE A 41 0.96 3.71 11.51
N PHE A 42 0.74 3.13 12.69
CA PHE A 42 1.76 2.70 13.61
C PHE A 42 1.71 1.17 13.71
N ALA A 43 2.73 0.49 13.24
CA ALA A 43 2.75 -0.97 13.18
C ALA A 43 4.03 -1.54 13.80
N GLY A 44 3.96 -2.75 14.30
CA GLY A 44 5.09 -3.44 14.93
C GLY A 44 6.08 -4.03 13.92
N ASP A 45 5.62 -4.33 12.71
CA ASP A 45 6.42 -4.86 11.60
C ASP A 45 5.81 -4.46 10.24
N TYR A 46 6.54 -4.74 9.16
CA TYR A 46 6.10 -4.37 7.80
C TYR A 46 4.86 -5.16 7.35
N THR A 47 4.68 -6.41 7.75
CA THR A 47 3.49 -7.21 7.43
C THR A 47 2.23 -6.54 7.98
N GLN A 48 2.27 -6.12 9.25
CA GLN A 48 1.19 -5.37 9.88
C GLN A 48 0.99 -4.00 9.26
N LEU A 49 2.08 -3.32 8.87
CA LEU A 49 2.03 -2.03 8.20
C LEU A 49 1.27 -2.13 6.87
N PHE A 50 1.63 -3.09 6.02
CA PHE A 50 0.99 -3.25 4.71
C PHE A 50 -0.45 -3.72 4.84
N TYR A 51 -0.78 -4.57 5.82
CA TYR A 51 -2.17 -4.92 6.12
C TYR A 51 -3.00 -3.68 6.48
N ALA A 52 -2.54 -2.90 7.45
CA ALA A 52 -3.23 -1.69 7.89
C ALA A 52 -3.33 -0.64 6.77
N PHE A 53 -2.34 -0.57 5.90
CA PHE A 53 -2.35 0.34 4.75
C PHE A 53 -3.42 -0.08 3.73
N GLY A 54 -3.52 -1.37 3.38
CA GLY A 54 -4.57 -1.87 2.51
C GLY A 54 -5.97 -1.62 3.09
N TRP A 55 -6.14 -1.88 4.38
CA TRP A 55 -7.39 -1.63 5.12
C TRP A 55 -7.77 -0.14 5.10
N ALA A 56 -6.80 0.76 5.36
CA ALA A 56 -7.03 2.20 5.38
C ALA A 56 -7.36 2.77 4.00
N GLN A 57 -6.68 2.29 2.95
CA GLN A 57 -6.99 2.70 1.58
C GLN A 57 -8.38 2.23 1.16
N MET A 58 -8.76 1.00 1.51
CA MET A 58 -10.09 0.48 1.21
C MET A 58 -11.18 1.30 1.91
N ARG A 59 -10.96 1.70 3.15
CA ARG A 59 -11.87 2.60 3.87
C ARG A 59 -12.05 3.94 3.17
N ASN A 60 -10.97 4.54 2.68
CA ASN A 60 -11.03 5.88 2.10
C ASN A 60 -11.52 5.89 0.65
N HIS A 61 -11.13 4.88 -0.13
CA HIS A 61 -11.26 4.90 -1.59
C HIS A 61 -11.75 3.55 -2.16
N GLY A 62 -12.40 2.70 -1.37
CA GLY A 62 -12.67 1.31 -1.70
C GLY A 62 -13.33 1.10 -3.06
N ASN A 63 -14.43 1.79 -3.35
CA ASN A 63 -15.12 1.63 -4.63
C ASN A 63 -14.30 2.08 -5.83
N LEU A 64 -13.47 3.13 -5.67
CA LEU A 64 -12.53 3.57 -6.71
C LEU A 64 -11.44 2.50 -6.92
N MET A 65 -10.82 2.02 -5.84
CA MET A 65 -9.77 0.99 -5.93
C MET A 65 -10.27 -0.28 -6.59
N LEU A 66 -11.43 -0.78 -6.19
CA LEU A 66 -12.04 -1.98 -6.79
C LEU A 66 -12.26 -1.78 -8.30
N ARG A 67 -12.82 -0.63 -8.70
CA ARG A 67 -12.99 -0.29 -10.11
C ARG A 67 -11.67 -0.32 -10.88
N LEU A 68 -10.60 0.25 -10.30
CA LEU A 68 -9.28 0.28 -10.93
C LEU A 68 -8.66 -1.12 -11.05
N PHE A 69 -8.85 -1.99 -10.05
CA PHE A 69 -8.41 -3.39 -10.12
C PHE A 69 -9.20 -4.19 -11.15
N GLY A 70 -10.53 -4.00 -11.23
CA GLY A 70 -11.35 -4.61 -12.28
C GLY A 70 -10.90 -4.22 -13.69
N GLN A 71 -10.54 -2.95 -13.90
CA GLN A 71 -9.95 -2.48 -15.15
C GLN A 71 -8.56 -3.10 -15.40
N ALA A 72 -7.73 -3.25 -14.37
CA ALA A 72 -6.40 -3.82 -14.52
C ALA A 72 -6.42 -5.32 -14.86
N ARG A 73 -7.47 -6.04 -14.45
CA ARG A 73 -7.74 -7.43 -14.86
C ARG A 73 -8.11 -7.56 -16.35
N GLY A 74 -8.51 -6.45 -16.99
CA GLY A 74 -9.08 -6.47 -18.34
C GLY A 74 -10.47 -7.09 -18.39
N GLN A 75 -11.25 -6.94 -17.31
CA GLN A 75 -12.60 -7.47 -17.13
C GLN A 75 -13.61 -6.39 -16.75
N ALA A 76 -13.25 -5.13 -16.94
CA ALA A 76 -14.12 -4.01 -16.54
C ALA A 76 -15.45 -3.99 -17.29
N ALA A 77 -15.50 -4.47 -18.54
CA ALA A 77 -16.75 -4.57 -19.28
C ALA A 77 -17.72 -5.59 -18.67
N GLU A 78 -17.21 -6.66 -18.08
CA GLU A 78 -18.01 -7.66 -17.36
C GLU A 78 -18.64 -7.06 -16.10
N TYR A 79 -17.91 -6.22 -15.37
CA TYR A 79 -18.36 -5.63 -14.11
C TYR A 79 -19.21 -4.37 -14.30
N PHE A 80 -18.83 -3.52 -15.26
CA PHE A 80 -19.33 -2.14 -15.37
C PHE A 80 -20.01 -1.83 -16.73
N GLY A 81 -20.05 -2.81 -17.64
CA GLY A 81 -20.74 -2.70 -18.92
C GLY A 81 -19.86 -2.38 -20.12
N GLU A 82 -20.48 -2.41 -21.29
CA GLU A 82 -19.85 -2.40 -22.62
C GLU A 82 -18.92 -1.21 -22.87
N SER A 83 -19.16 -0.08 -22.23
CA SER A 83 -18.31 1.12 -22.37
C SER A 83 -16.84 0.88 -22.01
N TYR A 84 -16.53 -0.19 -21.26
CA TYR A 84 -15.18 -0.56 -20.87
C TYR A 84 -14.47 -1.53 -21.83
N LEU A 85 -15.13 -2.02 -22.89
CA LEU A 85 -14.54 -2.99 -23.83
C LEU A 85 -13.21 -2.51 -24.43
N VAL A 86 -13.12 -1.24 -24.80
CA VAL A 86 -11.85 -0.67 -25.35
C VAL A 86 -10.73 -0.70 -24.31
N SER A 87 -11.06 -0.42 -23.05
CA SER A 87 -10.11 -0.51 -21.94
C SER A 87 -9.62 -1.94 -21.76
N ASP A 88 -10.52 -2.92 -21.76
CA ASP A 88 -10.17 -4.32 -21.57
C ASP A 88 -9.34 -4.85 -22.75
N GLN A 89 -9.71 -4.52 -24.00
CA GLN A 89 -8.91 -4.86 -25.17
C GLN A 89 -7.49 -4.29 -25.09
N TRP A 90 -7.34 -3.06 -24.61
CA TRP A 90 -6.04 -2.45 -24.43
C TRP A 90 -5.20 -3.18 -23.36
N VAL A 91 -5.81 -3.55 -22.21
CA VAL A 91 -5.18 -4.31 -21.14
C VAL A 91 -4.67 -5.66 -21.65
N HIS A 92 -5.50 -6.39 -22.40
CA HIS A 92 -5.12 -7.68 -22.99
C HIS A 92 -4.08 -7.55 -24.10
N THR A 93 -4.17 -6.50 -24.94
CA THR A 93 -3.15 -6.22 -25.98
C THR A 93 -1.74 -6.05 -25.36
N HIS A 94 -1.66 -5.45 -24.18
CA HIS A 94 -0.41 -5.27 -23.44
C HIS A 94 -0.07 -6.44 -22.53
N ASN A 95 -0.89 -7.48 -22.53
CA ASN A 95 -0.72 -8.71 -21.74
C ASN A 95 -0.51 -8.44 -20.23
N ILE A 96 -1.21 -7.43 -19.70
CA ILE A 96 -1.00 -6.93 -18.34
C ILE A 96 -1.25 -8.00 -17.26
N PRO A 97 -2.38 -8.77 -17.27
CA PRO A 97 -2.62 -9.78 -16.24
C PRO A 97 -1.55 -10.87 -16.18
N GLN A 98 -1.12 -11.38 -17.34
CA GLN A 98 -0.07 -12.40 -17.40
C GLN A 98 1.27 -11.86 -16.89
N ARG A 99 1.65 -10.66 -17.34
CA ARG A 99 2.89 -10.00 -16.89
C ARG A 99 2.87 -9.69 -15.41
N ALA A 100 1.71 -9.37 -14.84
CA ALA A 100 1.56 -9.16 -13.40
C ALA A 100 1.83 -10.45 -12.62
N ALA A 101 1.32 -11.60 -13.10
CA ALA A 101 1.61 -12.89 -12.50
C ALA A 101 3.10 -13.24 -12.58
N GLU A 102 3.73 -13.06 -13.74
CA GLU A 102 5.17 -13.24 -13.93
C GLU A 102 5.99 -12.33 -12.99
N TRP A 103 5.60 -11.07 -12.86
CA TRP A 103 6.27 -10.13 -11.96
C TRP A 103 6.12 -10.52 -10.50
N LEU A 104 4.97 -11.04 -10.10
CA LEU A 104 4.77 -11.53 -8.74
C LEU A 104 5.73 -12.69 -8.45
N GLU A 105 5.89 -13.63 -9.39
CA GLU A 105 6.81 -14.75 -9.22
C GLU A 105 8.27 -14.32 -9.05
N LEU A 106 8.67 -13.24 -9.73
CA LEU A 106 10.03 -12.70 -9.65
C LEU A 106 10.30 -11.89 -8.38
N GLN A 107 9.28 -11.57 -7.58
CA GLN A 107 9.47 -10.80 -6.35
C GLN A 107 10.19 -11.62 -5.28
N GLN A 108 10.98 -10.94 -4.46
CA GLN A 108 11.56 -11.54 -3.26
C GLN A 108 10.43 -12.03 -2.33
N PRO A 109 10.63 -13.12 -1.57
CA PRO A 109 9.59 -13.68 -0.69
C PRO A 109 8.99 -12.67 0.28
N GLU A 110 9.81 -11.76 0.78
CA GLU A 110 9.39 -10.69 1.68
C GLU A 110 8.39 -9.72 1.02
N PHE A 111 8.64 -9.31 -0.24
CA PHE A 111 7.71 -8.44 -0.98
C PHE A 111 6.42 -9.18 -1.34
N LYS A 112 6.48 -10.48 -1.68
CA LYS A 112 5.27 -11.30 -1.88
C LYS A 112 4.39 -11.26 -0.62
N GLN A 113 5.00 -11.38 0.56
CA GLN A 113 4.30 -11.31 1.83
C GLN A 113 3.66 -9.93 2.07
N TYR A 114 4.34 -8.84 1.70
CA TYR A 114 3.77 -7.49 1.83
C TYR A 114 2.57 -7.28 0.92
N PHE A 115 2.63 -7.74 -0.33
CA PHE A 115 1.47 -7.70 -1.23
C PHE A 115 0.30 -8.53 -0.69
N GLN A 116 0.56 -9.74 -0.18
CA GLN A 116 -0.46 -10.57 0.46
C GLN A 116 -1.11 -9.88 1.66
N SER A 117 -0.31 -9.23 2.49
CA SER A 117 -0.81 -8.51 3.66
C SER A 117 -1.67 -7.30 3.26
N PHE A 118 -1.23 -6.56 2.25
CA PHE A 118 -1.99 -5.41 1.75
C PHE A 118 -3.35 -5.84 1.18
N THR A 119 -3.39 -6.88 0.34
CA THR A 119 -4.65 -7.40 -0.20
C THR A 119 -5.54 -8.02 0.87
N ALA A 120 -4.96 -8.66 1.89
CA ALA A 120 -5.72 -9.14 3.05
C ALA A 120 -6.41 -7.98 3.78
N GLY A 121 -5.72 -6.85 3.99
CA GLY A 121 -6.33 -5.66 4.60
C GLY A 121 -7.50 -5.11 3.78
N ILE A 122 -7.38 -5.07 2.45
CA ILE A 122 -8.48 -4.68 1.54
C ILE A 122 -9.68 -5.62 1.69
N ASN A 123 -9.43 -6.92 1.60
CA ASN A 123 -10.49 -7.92 1.64
C ASN A 123 -11.19 -7.98 2.99
N ASP A 124 -10.45 -7.84 4.08
CA ASP A 124 -11.00 -7.82 5.43
C ASP A 124 -11.85 -6.58 5.68
N TYR A 125 -11.45 -5.40 5.18
CA TYR A 125 -12.31 -4.23 5.23
C TYR A 125 -13.63 -4.46 4.50
N ALA A 126 -13.56 -4.97 3.26
CA ALA A 126 -14.76 -5.24 2.47
C ALA A 126 -15.70 -6.26 3.14
N ALA A 127 -15.14 -7.27 3.82
CA ALA A 127 -15.91 -8.24 4.57
C ALA A 127 -16.55 -7.67 5.85
N GLN A 128 -15.86 -6.73 6.53
CA GLN A 128 -16.37 -6.07 7.73
C GLN A 128 -17.44 -5.02 7.41
N PHE A 129 -17.33 -4.33 6.30
CA PHE A 129 -18.22 -3.22 5.90
C PHE A 129 -18.83 -3.44 4.51
N PRO A 130 -19.57 -4.54 4.30
CA PRO A 130 -20.09 -4.89 2.97
C PRO A 130 -21.10 -3.87 2.41
N ASP A 131 -21.73 -3.10 3.27
CA ASP A 131 -22.71 -2.08 2.86
C ASP A 131 -22.05 -0.80 2.30
N GLU A 132 -20.76 -0.61 2.54
CA GLU A 132 -19.98 0.49 1.97
C GLU A 132 -19.47 0.19 0.56
N ILE A 133 -19.61 -1.06 0.11
CA ILE A 133 -19.16 -1.51 -1.21
C ILE A 133 -20.33 -1.54 -2.18
N ASN A 134 -20.18 -0.85 -3.32
CA ASN A 134 -21.17 -0.84 -4.39
C ASN A 134 -21.41 -2.25 -4.94
N SER A 135 -22.62 -2.53 -5.38
CA SER A 135 -23.05 -3.87 -5.84
C SER A 135 -22.21 -4.40 -7.00
N ASP A 136 -21.88 -3.56 -7.96
CA ASP A 136 -21.04 -3.86 -9.12
C ASP A 136 -19.57 -4.10 -8.75
N SER A 137 -19.08 -3.36 -7.76
CA SER A 137 -17.70 -3.50 -7.24
C SER A 137 -17.50 -4.77 -6.42
N LYS A 138 -18.56 -5.33 -5.81
CA LYS A 138 -18.49 -6.58 -5.04
C LYS A 138 -18.03 -7.77 -5.88
N ALA A 139 -18.33 -7.80 -7.16
CA ALA A 139 -17.93 -8.88 -8.06
C ALA A 139 -16.41 -8.97 -8.28
N ILE A 140 -15.68 -7.90 -7.96
CA ILE A 140 -14.21 -7.84 -8.14
C ILE A 140 -13.48 -8.50 -6.95
N LEU A 141 -14.13 -8.60 -5.79
CA LEU A 141 -13.56 -9.24 -4.60
C LEU A 141 -13.51 -10.78 -4.74
N PRO A 142 -12.51 -11.45 -4.16
CA PRO A 142 -11.41 -10.87 -3.42
C PRO A 142 -10.34 -10.24 -4.34
N ILE A 143 -9.57 -9.30 -3.78
CA ILE A 143 -8.39 -8.74 -4.43
C ILE A 143 -7.18 -9.62 -4.15
N GLU A 144 -6.42 -9.89 -5.20
CA GLU A 144 -5.21 -10.72 -5.17
C GLU A 144 -3.94 -9.87 -5.35
N PRO A 145 -2.76 -10.34 -4.90
CA PRO A 145 -1.49 -9.65 -5.10
C PRO A 145 -1.18 -9.29 -6.55
N THR A 146 -1.64 -10.12 -7.49
CA THR A 146 -1.51 -9.87 -8.94
C THR A 146 -2.27 -8.63 -9.40
N ASP A 147 -3.38 -8.28 -8.75
CA ASP A 147 -4.17 -7.09 -9.09
C ASP A 147 -3.40 -5.80 -8.84
N LEU A 148 -2.62 -5.76 -7.76
CA LEU A 148 -1.76 -4.62 -7.43
C LEU A 148 -0.73 -4.39 -8.54
N LEU A 149 -0.05 -5.47 -8.95
CA LEU A 149 0.97 -5.41 -9.99
C LEU A 149 0.38 -5.14 -11.37
N ALA A 150 -0.82 -5.67 -11.67
CA ALA A 150 -1.54 -5.38 -12.89
C ALA A 150 -1.94 -3.90 -12.95
N HIS A 151 -2.46 -3.35 -11.85
CA HIS A 151 -2.81 -1.93 -11.79
C HIS A 151 -1.56 -1.05 -11.96
N TYR A 152 -0.47 -1.37 -11.26
CA TYR A 152 0.79 -0.64 -11.39
C TYR A 152 1.32 -0.65 -12.83
N GLN A 153 1.33 -1.81 -13.50
CA GLN A 153 1.73 -1.89 -14.92
C GLN A 153 0.79 -1.11 -15.82
N ARG A 154 -0.53 -1.20 -15.58
CA ARG A 154 -1.53 -0.46 -16.34
C ARG A 154 -1.28 1.04 -16.26
N VAL A 155 -1.02 1.59 -15.06
CA VAL A 155 -0.71 3.01 -14.87
C VAL A 155 0.55 3.40 -15.63
N ILE A 156 1.63 2.65 -15.47
CA ILE A 156 2.91 2.95 -16.12
C ILE A 156 2.76 2.92 -17.64
N ILE A 157 2.19 1.85 -18.17
CA ILE A 157 2.07 1.69 -19.64
C ILE A 157 1.16 2.78 -20.21
N TYR A 158 0.01 3.03 -19.59
CA TYR A 158 -0.96 4.01 -20.06
C TYR A 158 -0.41 5.45 -20.06
N HIS A 159 0.27 5.85 -18.99
CA HIS A 159 0.70 7.24 -18.83
C HIS A 159 2.07 7.53 -19.44
N PHE A 160 2.97 6.54 -19.49
CA PHE A 160 4.38 6.80 -19.81
C PHE A 160 4.87 6.06 -21.06
N VAL A 161 4.14 5.05 -21.55
CA VAL A 161 4.60 4.24 -22.70
C VAL A 161 3.66 4.39 -23.89
N THR A 162 2.39 4.01 -23.76
CA THR A 162 1.42 4.04 -24.85
C THR A 162 0.06 4.51 -24.33
N ASN A 163 -0.30 5.75 -24.63
CA ASN A 163 -1.66 6.22 -24.32
C ASN A 163 -2.59 5.87 -25.50
N PRO A 164 -3.70 5.15 -25.28
CA PRO A 164 -4.66 4.84 -26.36
C PRO A 164 -5.31 6.08 -26.98
N ARG A 165 -5.23 7.23 -26.33
CA ARG A 165 -5.67 8.54 -26.87
C ARG A 165 -4.63 9.18 -27.79
N ASP A 166 -3.37 8.71 -27.76
CA ASP A 166 -2.28 9.21 -28.61
C ASP A 166 -2.24 8.51 -29.98
N THR A 167 -3.36 7.95 -30.47
CA THR A 167 -3.47 7.29 -31.77
C THR A 167 -3.22 8.24 -32.95
N GLN A 168 -3.11 9.53 -32.71
CA GLN A 168 -2.56 10.50 -33.65
C GLN A 168 -1.17 10.89 -33.12
N PHE A 169 -0.13 10.33 -33.73
CA PHE A 169 1.24 10.74 -33.52
C PHE A 169 1.38 12.22 -33.94
N ASN A 170 1.10 13.10 -33.00
CA ASN A 170 1.36 14.53 -33.14
C ASN A 170 2.62 14.86 -32.35
N PRO A 171 3.78 14.95 -33.01
CA PRO A 171 5.05 15.24 -32.35
C PRO A 171 5.08 16.62 -31.67
N THR A 172 4.11 17.48 -31.94
CA THR A 172 3.96 18.79 -31.26
C THR A 172 3.12 18.72 -29.98
N SER A 173 2.49 17.59 -29.68
CA SER A 173 1.78 17.36 -28.42
C SER A 173 2.70 16.80 -27.31
N ILE A 174 3.99 17.15 -27.31
CA ILE A 174 4.79 17.04 -26.10
C ILE A 174 4.08 17.93 -25.08
N ARG A 175 3.30 17.29 -24.18
CA ARG A 175 2.62 18.02 -23.11
C ARG A 175 3.70 18.71 -22.28
N ALA A 176 3.81 20.02 -22.46
CA ALA A 176 4.81 20.87 -21.80
C ALA A 176 4.64 20.92 -20.26
N ASP A 177 3.57 20.32 -19.76
CA ASP A 177 3.15 20.29 -18.35
C ASP A 177 3.45 18.97 -17.62
N ARG A 178 4.13 18.01 -18.30
CA ARG A 178 4.58 16.76 -17.66
C ARG A 178 6.01 16.93 -17.16
N GLY A 179 6.19 16.74 -15.87
CA GLY A 179 7.52 16.80 -15.27
C GLY A 179 7.45 16.43 -13.80
N SER A 180 8.58 16.50 -13.12
CA SER A 180 8.69 16.34 -11.69
C SER A 180 9.91 17.10 -11.20
N ASN A 181 9.83 17.64 -10.00
CA ASN A 181 10.95 18.28 -9.35
C ASN A 181 11.39 17.50 -8.12
N THR A 182 12.68 17.43 -7.90
CA THR A 182 13.24 16.80 -6.71
C THR A 182 14.45 17.60 -6.24
N TRP A 183 14.53 17.84 -4.94
CA TRP A 183 15.68 18.44 -4.28
C TRP A 183 16.17 17.51 -3.17
N ALA A 184 17.45 17.21 -3.19
CA ALA A 184 18.13 16.49 -2.13
C ALA A 184 19.16 17.38 -1.45
N VAL A 185 19.11 17.48 -0.14
CA VAL A 185 20.07 18.22 0.68
C VAL A 185 20.82 17.24 1.56
N GLY A 186 22.12 17.14 1.37
CA GLY A 186 22.96 16.27 2.19
C GLY A 186 23.11 16.80 3.64
N PRO A 187 23.49 15.93 4.60
CA PRO A 187 23.59 16.28 6.01
C PRO A 187 24.46 17.51 6.28
N SER A 188 25.59 17.66 5.55
CA SER A 188 26.52 18.77 5.71
C SER A 188 25.97 20.13 5.24
N LYS A 189 24.86 20.15 4.53
CA LYS A 189 24.18 21.35 4.03
C LYS A 189 22.85 21.63 4.74
N SER A 190 22.41 20.72 5.60
CA SER A 190 21.20 20.85 6.39
C SER A 190 21.51 21.45 7.76
N ALA A 191 20.70 22.42 8.20
CA ALA A 191 20.85 23.01 9.54
C ALA A 191 20.60 22.00 10.68
N SER A 192 19.81 20.94 10.42
CA SER A 192 19.54 19.87 11.38
C SER A 192 20.62 18.78 11.39
N GLY A 193 21.56 18.78 10.45
CA GLY A 193 22.53 17.70 10.25
C GLY A 193 21.93 16.42 9.64
N ASN A 194 20.64 16.42 9.25
CA ASN A 194 19.98 15.28 8.63
C ASN A 194 19.87 15.46 7.11
N ALA A 195 19.85 14.37 6.36
CA ALA A 195 19.49 14.41 4.95
C ALA A 195 18.03 14.84 4.80
N MET A 196 17.75 15.66 3.78
CA MET A 196 16.40 16.11 3.45
C MET A 196 16.13 15.83 1.97
N LEU A 197 14.91 15.35 1.68
CA LEU A 197 14.46 15.09 0.33
C LEU A 197 13.08 15.71 0.13
N ILE A 198 12.94 16.49 -0.94
CA ILE A 198 11.66 17.00 -1.42
C ILE A 198 11.39 16.37 -2.77
N ILE A 199 10.25 15.73 -2.91
CA ILE A 199 9.78 15.12 -4.16
C ILE A 199 8.46 15.80 -4.52
N ASN A 200 8.41 16.37 -5.73
CA ASN A 200 7.22 17.02 -6.24
C ASN A 200 6.89 16.46 -7.65
N PRO A 201 6.16 15.34 -7.72
CA PRO A 201 5.70 14.80 -8.99
C PRO A 201 4.58 15.69 -9.59
N HIS A 202 4.68 16.00 -10.88
CA HIS A 202 3.63 16.70 -11.63
C HIS A 202 2.78 15.67 -12.38
N LEU A 203 1.98 14.93 -11.66
CA LEU A 203 1.06 13.95 -12.22
C LEU A 203 -0.34 14.56 -12.36
N PRO A 204 -1.16 14.08 -13.32
CA PRO A 204 -2.56 14.51 -13.39
C PRO A 204 -3.31 14.08 -12.12
N TRP A 205 -4.22 14.95 -11.67
CA TRP A 205 -5.15 14.64 -10.62
C TRP A 205 -6.33 13.87 -11.24
N ASP A 206 -6.10 12.62 -11.54
CA ASP A 206 -7.15 11.75 -12.07
C ASP A 206 -7.30 10.48 -11.21
N ASP A 207 -8.36 9.73 -11.48
CA ASP A 207 -8.73 8.55 -10.70
C ASP A 207 -7.70 7.40 -10.80
N MET A 208 -6.67 7.53 -11.62
CA MET A 208 -5.73 6.44 -11.90
C MET A 208 -4.51 6.45 -10.96
N PHE A 209 -4.26 7.55 -10.24
CA PHE A 209 -3.13 7.71 -9.30
C PHE A 209 -3.58 7.70 -7.86
#